data_cb2cce08e3434ee536cbf3e44e4a1c85
#
_entry.id   cb2cce08e3434ee536cbf3e44e4a1c85
#
_cell.length_a   1.000
_cell.length_b   1.000
_cell.length_c   1.000
_cell.angle_alpha   90.00
_cell.angle_beta   90.00
_cell.angle_gamma   90.00
#
_symmetry.space_group_name_H-M   'P 1'
#
loop_
_entity.id
_entity.type
_entity.pdbx_description
1 polymer ?
#
loop_
_entity_poly.entity_id
_entity_poly.type
_entity_poly.pdbx_seq_one_letter_code
_entity_poly.pdbx_strand_id
1 'polypeptide(L)'
;MPDKNPSTDNSDYQKICDRIKGHVRSIPDWPIKGVIFRDITTLLQDPTTFKEICDLFYERYSKEKIDKIVGIDARGFLFGAVLAYKLGVGFIPVRKKGKLPYKTVGQSYTLEYGEETIEIHEDGIQQGEKIVIVDDLMATGGTISAAVNLVEKLGGDIMECAFVIELPDLKGRQKIADQKIYSILEFEGE
;
A
#
# COMPACT_ATOMS: atom_id res chain seq x y z
N MET A 1 7.52 11.31 -12.37
CA MET A 1 6.26 10.93 -13.05
C MET A 1 5.93 9.54 -12.56
N PRO A 2 4.69 9.25 -12.09
CA PRO A 2 4.35 7.90 -11.68
C PRO A 2 4.55 6.95 -12.86
N ASP A 3 5.11 5.77 -12.59
CA ASP A 3 5.32 4.71 -13.58
C ASP A 3 3.97 4.29 -14.16
N LYS A 4 3.75 4.60 -15.43
CA LYS A 4 2.47 4.39 -16.12
C LYS A 4 2.12 2.92 -16.21
N ASN A 5 0.86 2.59 -15.98
CA ASN A 5 0.31 1.26 -16.25
C ASN A 5 0.39 0.98 -17.78
N PRO A 6 1.04 -0.09 -18.25
CA PRO A 6 1.40 -0.29 -19.65
C PRO A 6 0.23 -0.66 -20.60
N SER A 7 -0.99 -0.87 -20.09
CA SER A 7 -2.07 -1.48 -20.88
C SER A 7 -3.27 -0.59 -21.21
N THR A 8 -3.42 0.58 -20.60
CA THR A 8 -4.55 1.52 -20.83
C THR A 8 -4.10 2.71 -21.68
N ASP A 9 -4.94 3.16 -22.61
CA ASP A 9 -4.73 4.42 -23.32
C ASP A 9 -4.59 5.55 -22.28
N ASN A 10 -3.57 6.40 -22.42
CA ASN A 10 -3.20 7.40 -21.44
C ASN A 10 -4.38 8.33 -21.05
N SER A 11 -5.35 8.54 -21.99
CA SER A 11 -6.53 9.36 -21.77
C SER A 11 -7.57 8.67 -20.87
N ASP A 12 -7.73 7.37 -21.01
CA ASP A 12 -8.70 6.61 -20.21
C ASP A 12 -8.18 6.32 -18.79
N TYR A 13 -6.87 6.06 -18.65
CA TYR A 13 -6.22 5.96 -17.35
C TYR A 13 -6.41 7.26 -16.55
N GLN A 14 -6.16 8.43 -17.16
CA GLN A 14 -6.33 9.73 -16.49
C GLN A 14 -7.78 9.97 -16.05
N LYS A 15 -8.77 9.64 -16.87
CA LYS A 15 -10.20 9.75 -16.50
C LYS A 15 -10.56 8.88 -15.28
N ILE A 16 -10.00 7.66 -15.21
CA ILE A 16 -10.18 6.76 -14.06
C ILE A 16 -9.54 7.39 -12.81
N CYS A 17 -8.30 7.86 -12.90
CA CYS A 17 -7.61 8.52 -11.79
C CYS A 17 -8.37 9.76 -11.30
N ASP A 18 -8.87 10.61 -12.20
CA ASP A 18 -9.63 11.81 -11.86
C ASP A 18 -10.95 11.46 -11.14
N ARG A 19 -11.63 10.39 -11.57
CA ARG A 19 -12.83 9.87 -10.91
C ARG A 19 -12.52 9.35 -9.51
N ILE A 20 -11.49 8.52 -9.36
CA ILE A 20 -11.06 7.99 -8.07
C ILE A 20 -10.68 9.15 -7.14
N LYS A 21 -9.90 10.12 -7.63
CA LYS A 21 -9.48 11.31 -6.89
C LYS A 21 -10.67 12.13 -6.39
N GLY A 22 -11.72 12.25 -7.19
CA GLY A 22 -12.97 12.93 -6.82
C GLY A 22 -13.75 12.23 -5.69
N HIS A 23 -13.52 10.95 -5.45
CA HIS A 23 -14.16 10.18 -4.37
C HIS A 23 -13.33 10.14 -3.08
N VAL A 24 -12.11 10.69 -3.06
CA VAL A 24 -11.32 10.82 -1.82
C VAL A 24 -11.81 12.05 -1.05
N ARG A 25 -12.28 11.85 0.18
CA ARG A 25 -12.71 12.94 1.05
C ARG A 25 -11.51 13.59 1.73
N SER A 26 -11.36 14.90 1.57
CA SER A 26 -10.34 15.68 2.28
C SER A 26 -10.95 16.30 3.53
N ILE A 27 -10.41 15.97 4.71
CA ILE A 27 -10.87 16.47 6.01
C ILE A 27 -9.77 17.37 6.56
N PRO A 28 -9.95 18.71 6.53
CA PRO A 28 -8.95 19.63 7.07
C PRO A 28 -8.89 19.56 8.60
N ASP A 29 -7.71 19.88 9.16
CA ASP A 29 -7.45 19.97 10.59
C ASP A 29 -7.75 18.66 11.37
N TRP A 30 -7.56 17.50 10.77
CA TRP A 30 -7.74 16.20 11.43
C TRP A 30 -6.49 15.31 11.26
N PRO A 31 -6.01 14.61 12.32
CA PRO A 31 -6.46 14.61 13.72
C PRO A 31 -6.02 15.86 14.50
N ILE A 32 -5.14 16.67 13.92
CA ILE A 32 -4.63 17.91 14.52
C ILE A 32 -4.69 19.05 13.50
N LYS A 33 -4.70 20.29 14.00
CA LYS A 33 -4.72 21.49 13.15
C LYS A 33 -3.52 21.53 12.19
N GLY A 34 -3.79 21.81 10.93
CA GLY A 34 -2.81 21.90 9.84
C GLY A 34 -2.62 20.62 9.04
N VAL A 35 -3.20 19.49 9.47
CA VAL A 35 -3.17 18.21 8.73
C VAL A 35 -4.43 18.08 7.88
N ILE A 36 -4.28 17.68 6.62
CA ILE A 36 -5.41 17.34 5.75
C ILE A 36 -5.49 15.81 5.65
N PHE A 37 -6.46 15.21 6.34
CA PHE A 37 -6.66 13.77 6.28
C PHE A 37 -7.35 13.35 4.98
N ARG A 38 -6.76 12.38 4.26
CA ARG A 38 -7.32 11.81 3.03
C ARG A 38 -8.12 10.56 3.39
N ASP A 39 -9.43 10.72 3.49
CA ASP A 39 -10.35 9.65 3.85
C ASP A 39 -10.79 8.88 2.60
N ILE A 40 -10.46 7.59 2.55
CA ILE A 40 -10.83 6.67 1.46
C ILE A 40 -12.18 5.97 1.68
N THR A 41 -12.87 6.21 2.80
CA THR A 41 -14.13 5.50 3.09
C THR A 41 -15.22 5.80 2.08
N THR A 42 -15.27 7.02 1.57
CA THR A 42 -16.18 7.41 0.47
C THR A 42 -15.88 6.69 -0.84
N LEU A 43 -14.60 6.48 -1.13
CA LEU A 43 -14.13 5.70 -2.27
C LEU A 43 -14.52 4.21 -2.14
N LEU A 44 -14.37 3.64 -0.93
CA LEU A 44 -14.74 2.26 -0.65
C LEU A 44 -16.26 2.01 -0.73
N GLN A 45 -17.07 3.04 -0.47
CA GLN A 45 -18.54 2.98 -0.56
C GLN A 45 -19.05 2.99 -2.00
N ASP A 46 -18.27 3.52 -2.94
CA ASP A 46 -18.63 3.52 -4.35
C ASP A 46 -18.13 2.25 -5.05
N PRO A 47 -19.02 1.37 -5.53
CA PRO A 47 -18.62 0.09 -6.11
C PRO A 47 -17.81 0.25 -7.41
N THR A 48 -17.99 1.35 -8.12
CA THR A 48 -17.28 1.61 -9.38
C THR A 48 -15.83 1.97 -9.10
N THR A 49 -15.58 2.96 -8.23
CA THR A 49 -14.22 3.39 -7.91
C THR A 49 -13.42 2.32 -7.16
N PHE A 50 -14.05 1.59 -6.24
CA PHE A 50 -13.39 0.46 -5.57
C PHE A 50 -12.97 -0.62 -6.57
N LYS A 51 -13.88 -0.98 -7.51
CA LYS A 51 -13.57 -1.93 -8.57
C LYS A 51 -12.42 -1.44 -9.46
N GLU A 52 -12.45 -0.17 -9.89
CA GLU A 52 -11.42 0.42 -10.73
C GLU A 52 -10.03 0.35 -10.10
N ILE A 53 -9.91 0.67 -8.82
CA ILE A 53 -8.63 0.54 -8.09
C ILE A 53 -8.13 -0.91 -8.09
N CYS A 54 -9.02 -1.86 -7.78
CA CYS A 54 -8.68 -3.28 -7.77
C CYS A 54 -8.30 -3.79 -9.17
N ASP A 55 -8.92 -3.25 -10.23
CA ASP A 55 -8.59 -3.59 -11.61
C ASP A 55 -7.25 -2.99 -12.03
N LEU A 56 -6.95 -1.74 -11.67
CA LEU A 56 -5.65 -1.12 -11.94
C LEU A 56 -4.50 -1.89 -11.31
N PHE A 57 -4.63 -2.31 -10.05
CA PHE A 57 -3.62 -3.16 -9.41
C PHE A 57 -3.51 -4.51 -10.12
N TYR A 58 -4.63 -5.15 -10.45
CA TYR A 58 -4.60 -6.42 -11.17
C TYR A 58 -3.95 -6.31 -12.55
N GLU A 59 -4.29 -5.30 -13.35
CA GLU A 59 -3.69 -5.07 -14.67
C GLU A 59 -2.18 -4.87 -14.58
N ARG A 60 -1.70 -4.15 -13.56
CA ARG A 60 -0.28 -3.93 -13.34
C ARG A 60 0.48 -5.22 -13.09
N TYR A 61 -0.09 -6.13 -12.31
CA TYR A 61 0.61 -7.31 -11.82
C TYR A 61 0.22 -8.62 -12.52
N SER A 62 -0.82 -8.64 -13.34
CA SER A 62 -1.36 -9.87 -13.96
C SER A 62 -0.39 -10.63 -14.87
N LYS A 63 0.64 -9.95 -15.37
CA LYS A 63 1.67 -10.54 -16.24
C LYS A 63 2.99 -10.82 -15.51
N GLU A 64 3.06 -10.46 -14.26
CA GLU A 64 4.25 -10.60 -13.43
C GLU A 64 4.19 -11.92 -12.63
N LYS A 65 5.38 -12.48 -12.38
CA LYS A 65 5.47 -13.64 -11.48
C LYS A 65 5.52 -13.13 -10.04
N ILE A 66 4.40 -13.24 -9.34
CA ILE A 66 4.25 -12.89 -7.93
C ILE A 66 3.89 -14.15 -7.17
N ASP A 67 4.49 -14.36 -6.01
CA ASP A 67 4.21 -15.51 -5.15
C ASP A 67 3.22 -15.15 -4.03
N LYS A 68 3.34 -13.93 -3.46
CA LYS A 68 2.43 -13.48 -2.37
C LYS A 68 2.23 -11.98 -2.38
N ILE A 69 1.09 -11.56 -1.83
CA ILE A 69 0.78 -10.17 -1.54
C ILE A 69 0.87 -9.97 -0.01
N VAL A 70 1.63 -8.96 0.40
CA VAL A 70 1.68 -8.50 1.79
C VAL A 70 0.77 -7.27 1.92
N GLY A 71 -0.20 -7.31 2.83
CA GLY A 71 -1.07 -6.17 3.11
C GLY A 71 -0.82 -5.59 4.49
N ILE A 72 -0.86 -4.26 4.62
CA ILE A 72 -0.67 -3.56 5.89
C ILE A 72 -2.01 -3.29 6.56
N ASP A 73 -2.12 -3.61 7.87
CA ASP A 73 -3.31 -3.38 8.71
C ASP A 73 -3.59 -1.88 8.89
N ALA A 74 -4.78 -1.42 8.57
CA ALA A 74 -6.00 -2.17 8.25
C ALA A 74 -6.42 -1.98 6.79
N ARG A 75 -6.20 -0.80 6.20
CA ARG A 75 -6.77 -0.41 4.90
C ARG A 75 -6.05 -1.06 3.72
N GLY A 76 -4.77 -1.36 3.86
CA GLY A 76 -4.02 -2.15 2.88
C GLY A 76 -4.60 -3.56 2.66
N PHE A 77 -5.27 -4.13 3.67
CA PHE A 77 -5.94 -5.43 3.53
C PHE A 77 -7.06 -5.42 2.50
N LEU A 78 -7.79 -4.31 2.38
CA LEU A 78 -8.94 -4.20 1.49
C LEU A 78 -8.54 -4.39 0.03
N PHE A 79 -7.43 -3.80 -0.36
CA PHE A 79 -6.91 -3.88 -1.74
C PHE A 79 -6.00 -5.09 -1.93
N GLY A 80 -5.13 -5.36 -0.96
CA GLY A 80 -4.18 -6.47 -1.03
C GLY A 80 -4.86 -7.84 -1.07
N ALA A 81 -5.93 -8.05 -0.29
CA ALA A 81 -6.68 -9.30 -0.31
C ALA A 81 -7.41 -9.53 -1.65
N VAL A 82 -8.00 -8.47 -2.22
CA VAL A 82 -8.64 -8.54 -3.54
C VAL A 82 -7.60 -8.82 -4.64
N LEU A 83 -6.44 -8.15 -4.57
CA LEU A 83 -5.35 -8.39 -5.52
C LEU A 83 -4.85 -9.83 -5.44
N ALA A 84 -4.59 -10.35 -4.23
CA ALA A 84 -4.16 -11.74 -4.04
C ALA A 84 -5.18 -12.73 -4.61
N TYR A 85 -6.47 -12.51 -4.34
CA TYR A 85 -7.56 -13.31 -4.90
C TYR A 85 -7.57 -13.29 -6.44
N LYS A 86 -7.47 -12.10 -7.06
CA LYS A 86 -7.50 -11.95 -8.52
C LYS A 86 -6.27 -12.58 -9.20
N LEU A 87 -5.11 -12.55 -8.54
CA LEU A 87 -3.87 -13.17 -9.05
C LEU A 87 -3.79 -14.67 -8.73
N GLY A 88 -4.62 -15.18 -7.81
CA GLY A 88 -4.56 -16.57 -7.36
C GLY A 88 -3.34 -16.89 -6.50
N VAL A 89 -2.84 -15.92 -5.72
CA VAL A 89 -1.65 -16.04 -4.85
C VAL A 89 -2.00 -15.88 -3.37
N GLY A 90 -1.05 -16.19 -2.48
CA GLY A 90 -1.24 -16.04 -1.04
C GLY A 90 -1.31 -14.58 -0.57
N PHE A 91 -2.06 -14.33 0.52
CA PHE A 91 -2.12 -13.04 1.20
C PHE A 91 -1.49 -13.15 2.60
N ILE A 92 -0.58 -12.24 2.93
CA ILE A 92 0.12 -12.20 4.21
C ILE A 92 -0.21 -10.89 4.93
N PRO A 93 -0.82 -10.93 6.11
CA PRO A 93 -1.12 -9.73 6.88
C PRO A 93 0.10 -9.24 7.66
N VAL A 94 0.42 -7.95 7.53
CA VAL A 94 1.28 -7.21 8.45
C VAL A 94 0.38 -6.43 9.40
N ARG A 95 0.55 -6.63 10.71
CA ARG A 95 -0.36 -6.09 11.72
C ARG A 95 0.38 -5.40 12.86
N LYS A 96 -0.32 -4.55 13.58
CA LYS A 96 0.18 -3.96 14.84
C LYS A 96 0.50 -5.05 15.86
N LYS A 97 1.51 -4.80 16.69
CA LYS A 97 2.00 -5.73 17.72
C LYS A 97 0.88 -6.37 18.55
N GLY A 98 0.97 -7.69 18.71
CA GLY A 98 0.00 -8.47 19.50
C GLY A 98 -1.33 -8.77 18.79
N LYS A 99 -1.46 -8.47 17.49
CA LYS A 99 -2.67 -8.79 16.71
C LYS A 99 -2.59 -10.11 15.95
N LEU A 100 -1.41 -10.72 15.88
CA LEU A 100 -1.18 -12.02 15.25
C LEU A 100 -1.01 -13.11 16.31
N PRO A 101 -1.71 -14.27 16.19
CA PRO A 101 -1.80 -15.26 17.28
C PRO A 101 -0.68 -16.29 17.29
N TYR A 102 0.22 -16.30 16.30
CA TYR A 102 1.32 -17.26 16.19
C TYR A 102 2.68 -16.55 16.38
N LYS A 103 3.79 -17.27 16.16
CA LYS A 103 5.12 -16.67 16.21
C LYS A 103 5.30 -15.59 15.15
N THR A 104 5.80 -14.45 15.58
CA THR A 104 5.95 -13.27 14.75
C THR A 104 7.37 -12.72 14.78
N VAL A 105 7.72 -12.02 13.70
CA VAL A 105 8.86 -11.11 13.66
C VAL A 105 8.31 -9.69 13.69
N GLY A 106 8.85 -8.85 14.57
CA GLY A 106 8.45 -7.47 14.75
C GLY A 106 9.48 -6.48 14.23
N GLN A 107 8.99 -5.32 13.80
CA GLN A 107 9.79 -4.15 13.43
C GLN A 107 9.14 -2.89 14.01
N SER A 108 9.90 -2.18 14.84
CA SER A 108 9.50 -0.86 15.36
C SER A 108 9.88 0.25 14.39
N TYR A 109 9.09 1.31 14.40
CA TYR A 109 9.36 2.54 13.66
C TYR A 109 8.83 3.77 14.42
N THR A 110 9.51 4.89 14.21
CA THR A 110 9.17 6.15 14.88
C THR A 110 8.05 6.86 14.13
N LEU A 111 7.03 7.28 14.86
CA LEU A 111 6.01 8.23 14.45
C LEU A 111 6.43 9.65 14.87
N GLU A 112 5.70 10.66 14.43
CA GLU A 112 5.90 12.04 14.93
C GLU A 112 5.71 12.12 16.45
N TYR A 113 4.81 11.29 16.99
CA TYR A 113 4.54 11.19 18.43
C TYR A 113 4.60 9.72 18.88
N GLY A 114 5.80 9.24 19.25
CA GLY A 114 5.99 7.90 19.80
C GLY A 114 6.60 6.89 18.85
N GLU A 115 6.52 5.63 19.23
CA GLU A 115 7.02 4.47 18.51
C GLU A 115 5.87 3.47 18.30
N GLU A 116 5.79 2.89 17.13
CA GLU A 116 4.84 1.83 16.83
C GLU A 116 5.59 0.58 16.32
N THR A 117 5.03 -0.59 16.58
CA THR A 117 5.61 -1.87 16.11
C THR A 117 4.58 -2.60 15.26
N ILE A 118 5.01 -3.05 14.10
CA ILE A 118 4.24 -3.98 13.25
C ILE A 118 4.92 -5.35 13.23
N GLU A 119 4.12 -6.37 13.01
CA GLU A 119 4.51 -7.77 13.04
C GLU A 119 4.02 -8.52 11.81
N ILE A 120 4.78 -9.53 11.42
CA ILE A 120 4.43 -10.52 10.39
C ILE A 120 4.69 -11.92 10.96
N HIS A 121 3.93 -12.94 10.55
CA HIS A 121 4.23 -14.32 10.92
C HIS A 121 5.57 -14.77 10.36
N GLU A 122 6.40 -15.46 11.19
CA GLU A 122 7.73 -15.90 10.79
C GLU A 122 7.74 -16.95 9.67
N ASP A 123 6.65 -17.68 9.49
CA ASP A 123 6.41 -18.66 8.43
C ASP A 123 5.63 -18.13 7.24
N GLY A 124 5.32 -16.81 7.22
CA GLY A 124 4.51 -16.19 6.18
C GLY A 124 5.19 -16.11 4.82
N ILE A 125 6.51 -15.93 4.79
CA ILE A 125 7.30 -15.74 3.57
C ILE A 125 8.45 -16.74 3.54
N GLN A 126 8.71 -17.35 2.39
CA GLN A 126 9.85 -18.21 2.15
C GLN A 126 10.95 -17.45 1.40
N GLN A 127 12.19 -17.92 1.57
CA GLN A 127 13.35 -17.32 0.92
C GLN A 127 13.17 -17.22 -0.61
N GLY A 128 13.30 -16.01 -1.15
CA GLY A 128 13.26 -15.72 -2.58
C GLY A 128 11.86 -15.63 -3.18
N GLU A 129 10.78 -15.72 -2.39
CA GLU A 129 9.44 -15.47 -2.88
C GLU A 129 9.28 -14.01 -3.35
N LYS A 130 8.63 -13.82 -4.50
CA LYS A 130 8.34 -12.51 -5.09
C LYS A 130 7.14 -11.88 -4.39
N ILE A 131 7.35 -10.73 -3.79
CA ILE A 131 6.38 -10.05 -2.92
C ILE A 131 5.99 -8.70 -3.51
N VAL A 132 4.69 -8.39 -3.49
CA VAL A 132 4.18 -7.02 -3.61
C VAL A 132 3.60 -6.62 -2.26
N ILE A 133 4.04 -5.47 -1.74
CA ILE A 133 3.51 -4.89 -0.49
C ILE A 133 2.44 -3.87 -0.86
N VAL A 134 1.25 -3.97 -0.25
CA VAL A 134 0.10 -3.12 -0.57
C VAL A 134 -0.37 -2.36 0.67
N ASP A 135 -0.53 -1.05 0.53
CA ASP A 135 -1.26 -0.22 1.50
C ASP A 135 -2.16 0.78 0.78
N ASP A 136 -3.03 1.46 1.50
CA ASP A 136 -3.91 2.47 0.93
C ASP A 136 -3.20 3.81 0.68
N LEU A 137 -2.32 4.22 1.59
CA LEU A 137 -1.70 5.53 1.55
C LEU A 137 -0.23 5.51 2.03
N MET A 138 0.63 6.15 1.26
CA MET A 138 2.01 6.44 1.67
C MET A 138 2.13 7.92 2.06
N ALA A 139 2.36 8.17 3.36
CA ALA A 139 2.65 9.50 3.91
C ALA A 139 4.17 9.66 4.15
N THR A 140 4.59 9.66 5.41
CA THR A 140 6.02 9.82 5.80
C THR A 140 6.89 8.59 5.54
N GLY A 141 6.30 7.46 5.10
CA GLY A 141 7.02 6.24 4.77
C GLY A 141 7.49 5.39 5.96
N GLY A 142 7.10 5.72 7.19
CA GLY A 142 7.52 4.97 8.38
C GLY A 142 7.00 3.53 8.37
N THR A 143 5.71 3.35 8.20
CA THR A 143 5.05 2.05 8.19
C THR A 143 5.54 1.15 7.05
N ILE A 144 5.62 1.69 5.84
CA ILE A 144 6.10 0.90 4.70
C ILE A 144 7.57 0.51 4.83
N SER A 145 8.42 1.39 5.37
CA SER A 145 9.83 1.05 5.64
C SER A 145 9.94 -0.10 6.64
N ALA A 146 9.12 -0.10 7.69
CA ALA A 146 9.07 -1.22 8.62
C ALA A 146 8.58 -2.51 7.97
N ALA A 147 7.58 -2.44 7.09
CA ALA A 147 7.07 -3.59 6.35
C ALA A 147 8.11 -4.16 5.36
N VAL A 148 8.84 -3.30 4.66
CA VAL A 148 9.98 -3.67 3.79
C VAL A 148 11.01 -4.46 4.60
N ASN A 149 11.46 -3.92 5.74
CA ASN A 149 12.43 -4.59 6.61
C ASN A 149 11.94 -5.96 7.10
N LEU A 150 10.65 -6.12 7.40
CA LEU A 150 10.08 -7.41 7.80
C LEU A 150 10.12 -8.43 6.66
N VAL A 151 9.74 -8.03 5.45
CA VAL A 151 9.76 -8.91 4.27
C VAL A 151 11.17 -9.33 3.93
N GLU A 152 12.13 -8.40 3.90
CA GLU A 152 13.55 -8.66 3.66
C GLU A 152 14.16 -9.57 4.74
N LYS A 153 13.82 -9.36 6.02
CA LYS A 153 14.27 -10.19 7.15
C LYS A 153 13.80 -11.64 7.05
N LEU A 154 12.65 -11.88 6.43
CA LEU A 154 12.16 -13.23 6.12
C LEU A 154 12.71 -13.78 4.80
N GLY A 155 13.48 -12.99 4.06
CA GLY A 155 14.09 -13.40 2.79
C GLY A 155 13.20 -13.25 1.57
N GLY A 156 12.12 -12.49 1.65
CA GLY A 156 11.29 -12.14 0.51
C GLY A 156 12.01 -11.20 -0.46
N ASP A 157 11.73 -11.35 -1.75
CA ASP A 157 12.21 -10.49 -2.82
C ASP A 157 11.10 -9.51 -3.20
N ILE A 158 11.23 -8.26 -2.76
CA ILE A 158 10.20 -7.23 -2.97
C ILE A 158 10.25 -6.75 -4.41
N MET A 159 9.20 -7.03 -5.16
CA MET A 159 9.04 -6.55 -6.51
C MET A 159 8.66 -5.07 -6.55
N GLU A 160 7.70 -4.67 -5.69
CA GLU A 160 7.19 -3.30 -5.65
C GLU A 160 6.37 -3.05 -4.36
N CYS A 161 6.33 -1.79 -3.92
CA CYS A 161 5.40 -1.28 -2.92
C CYS A 161 4.29 -0.49 -3.62
N ALA A 162 3.04 -0.88 -3.42
CA ALA A 162 1.88 -0.36 -4.15
C ALA A 162 0.89 0.37 -3.25
N PHE A 163 0.45 1.55 -3.68
CA PHE A 163 -0.44 2.42 -2.92
C PHE A 163 -1.59 2.95 -3.78
N VAL A 164 -2.73 3.20 -3.17
CA VAL A 164 -3.80 3.96 -3.82
C VAL A 164 -3.42 5.44 -3.86
N ILE A 165 -2.90 5.96 -2.74
CA ILE A 165 -2.56 7.38 -2.57
C ILE A 165 -1.12 7.54 -2.11
N GLU A 166 -0.45 8.53 -2.65
CA GLU A 166 0.83 9.05 -2.16
C GLU A 166 0.71 10.53 -1.82
N LEU A 167 1.41 10.95 -0.74
CA LEU A 167 1.58 12.35 -0.32
C LEU A 167 3.05 12.74 -0.55
N PRO A 168 3.41 13.24 -1.77
CA PRO A 168 4.81 13.45 -2.15
C PRO A 168 5.54 14.45 -1.25
N ASP A 169 4.84 15.47 -0.74
CA ASP A 169 5.41 16.52 0.12
C ASP A 169 5.96 15.96 1.43
N LEU A 170 5.45 14.83 1.90
CA LEU A 170 5.92 14.12 3.11
C LEU A 170 7.15 13.24 2.85
N LYS A 171 7.63 13.16 1.60
CA LYS A 171 8.89 12.52 1.18
C LYS A 171 9.05 11.05 1.61
N GLY A 172 7.94 10.31 1.71
CA GLY A 172 7.94 8.91 2.15
C GLY A 172 8.84 8.01 1.31
N ARG A 173 8.97 8.27 0.00
CA ARG A 173 9.87 7.54 -0.92
C ARG A 173 11.33 7.50 -0.45
N GLN A 174 11.78 8.53 0.25
CA GLN A 174 13.17 8.60 0.71
C GLN A 174 13.52 7.51 1.73
N LYS A 175 12.52 6.99 2.47
CA LYS A 175 12.75 5.92 3.45
C LYS A 175 12.84 4.52 2.85
N ILE A 176 12.41 4.35 1.61
CA ILE A 176 12.46 3.10 0.86
C ILE A 176 13.00 3.34 -0.55
N ALA A 177 14.07 4.15 -0.66
CA ALA A 177 14.63 4.61 -1.93
C ALA A 177 15.12 3.48 -2.84
N ASP A 178 15.49 2.33 -2.27
CA ASP A 178 15.95 1.15 -3.01
C ASP A 178 14.79 0.29 -3.55
N GLN A 179 13.54 0.61 -3.17
CA GLN A 179 12.36 -0.13 -3.60
C GLN A 179 11.65 0.56 -4.76
N LYS A 180 11.07 -0.23 -5.66
CA LYS A 180 10.12 0.28 -6.65
C LYS A 180 8.81 0.66 -5.95
N ILE A 181 8.23 1.79 -6.36
CA ILE A 181 7.01 2.32 -5.76
C ILE A 181 6.02 2.68 -6.86
N TYR A 182 4.81 2.15 -6.72
CA TYR A 182 3.68 2.50 -7.56
C TYR A 182 2.57 3.13 -6.73
N SER A 183 2.07 4.28 -7.15
CA SER A 183 0.90 4.96 -6.59
C SER A 183 -0.09 5.31 -7.69
N ILE A 184 -1.38 5.05 -7.46
CA ILE A 184 -2.44 5.37 -8.43
C ILE A 184 -2.66 6.88 -8.45
N LEU A 185 -2.68 7.52 -7.28
CA LEU A 185 -2.95 8.94 -7.10
C LEU A 185 -1.85 9.63 -6.30
N GLU A 186 -1.62 10.88 -6.63
CA GLU A 186 -0.81 11.80 -5.83
C GLU A 186 -1.67 12.98 -5.35
N PHE A 187 -1.50 13.38 -4.08
CA PHE A 187 -2.07 14.58 -3.51
C PHE A 187 -0.95 15.47 -3.01
N GLU A 188 -0.87 16.68 -3.57
CA GLU A 188 0.06 17.73 -3.18
C GLU A 188 -0.58 18.68 -2.15
N GLY A 189 0.23 19.46 -1.43
CA GLY A 189 -0.23 20.51 -0.52
C GLY A 189 -0.57 20.02 0.89
N GLU A 190 0.19 19.09 1.41
CA GLU A 190 0.11 18.57 2.79
C GLU A 190 1.00 19.37 3.76
#